data_fb9bc1a974089c5a24f18597dd19d23f
#
_entry.id   fb9bc1a974089c5a24f18597dd19d23f
#
_cell.length_a   1.000
_cell.length_b   1.000
_cell.length_c   1.000
_cell.angle_alpha   90.00
_cell.angle_beta   90.00
_cell.angle_gamma   90.00
#
_symmetry.space_group_name_H-M   'P 1'
#
loop_
_entity.id
_entity.type
_entity.pdbx_description
1 polymer ?
#
loop_
_entity_poly.entity_id
_entity_poly.type
_entity_poly.pdbx_seq_one_letter_code
_entity_poly.pdbx_strand_id
1 'polypeptide(L)'
;MARKFRIYYTSDTHGHIFPVNYAGNCPEDSGLLNIAQELEKDGNTLVLDGGDSLQGTPLTQFYLEHRDSWKPHPVAAAFNAMGLDCFTLGNHDFNFGYEALRGYIDAMEAECLCANLVDLGGELRIRPWALRRLENGLRVGITGVVTDFVNVWEQPQNLEKLRITDAFEAAKLALEQLAPLCDLSVCIYHGGFEEELDTGRVLSDSGENIACRIARELDYDLLLTGHQHMAVEGVELGGTYSVQPPANAGEYLLLNGLEENGRIRFKSRLLRAGGEHGQEPYARLLPLEEEVQRWLDSPVGMLEEALPPEGKLEAALCGSRVAELFNRVQLDATGADFSCTSLGNDPVGLSSPVTMRGITAAYLFANTLVVLEVTAEILHSCLERCAAYFTLRDGKPEVSEAFLLPKIEHYNYDFYSGLHYTFDLRRPVGSRVVALTLPDGSPLGPGKYRLVTSNYRATGTGGYDALRRCPVLWRGGTEMPDLTAAYVRRHSPMSIGRCGPQRVLW
;
A
#
# COMPACT_ATOMS: atom_id res chain seq x y z
N MET A 1 18.59 -23.31 -31.94
CA MET A 1 17.20 -23.00 -32.36
C MET A 1 16.69 -21.93 -31.42
N ALA A 2 15.90 -20.99 -31.91
CA ALA A 2 15.30 -19.97 -31.06
C ALA A 2 14.24 -20.58 -30.12
N ARG A 3 14.27 -20.28 -28.84
CA ARG A 3 13.33 -20.75 -27.83
C ARG A 3 12.43 -19.58 -27.41
N LYS A 4 11.14 -19.66 -27.74
CA LYS A 4 10.14 -18.66 -27.36
C LYS A 4 9.51 -19.06 -26.02
N PHE A 5 9.18 -18.08 -25.18
CA PHE A 5 8.47 -18.29 -23.92
C PHE A 5 7.64 -17.05 -23.56
N ARG A 6 6.72 -17.23 -22.61
CA ARG A 6 5.88 -16.15 -22.08
C ARG A 6 5.98 -16.11 -20.55
N ILE A 7 5.86 -14.91 -20.00
CA ILE A 7 5.70 -14.70 -18.56
C ILE A 7 4.51 -13.77 -18.36
N TYR A 8 3.51 -14.20 -17.59
CA TYR A 8 2.50 -13.34 -17.02
C TYR A 8 2.95 -12.92 -15.64
N TYR A 9 2.81 -11.65 -15.34
CA TYR A 9 3.27 -11.10 -14.07
C TYR A 9 2.25 -10.17 -13.44
N THR A 10 1.90 -10.44 -12.18
CA THR A 10 1.11 -9.60 -11.29
C THR A 10 1.94 -9.18 -10.08
N SER A 11 1.58 -8.08 -9.45
CA SER A 11 2.12 -7.63 -8.15
C SER A 11 1.12 -6.69 -7.52
N ASP A 12 1.21 -6.49 -6.20
CA ASP A 12 0.41 -5.49 -5.49
C ASP A 12 -1.09 -5.65 -5.75
N THR A 13 -1.55 -6.90 -5.78
CA THR A 13 -2.95 -7.22 -6.08
C THR A 13 -3.89 -6.83 -4.93
N HIS A 14 -3.34 -6.64 -3.72
CA HIS A 14 -4.01 -6.11 -2.54
C HIS A 14 -5.38 -6.73 -2.27
N GLY A 15 -5.49 -8.05 -2.49
CA GLY A 15 -6.73 -8.79 -2.24
C GLY A 15 -7.87 -8.49 -3.20
N HIS A 16 -7.61 -7.82 -4.32
CA HIS A 16 -8.61 -7.61 -5.37
C HIS A 16 -8.84 -8.91 -6.15
N ILE A 17 -9.77 -9.71 -5.63
CA ILE A 17 -10.12 -11.04 -6.17
C ILE A 17 -11.27 -10.92 -7.16
N PHE A 18 -12.37 -10.32 -6.71
CA PHE A 18 -13.57 -10.08 -7.51
C PHE A 18 -13.48 -8.75 -8.27
N PRO A 19 -14.17 -8.66 -9.45
CA PRO A 19 -14.24 -7.43 -10.23
C PRO A 19 -15.27 -6.46 -9.64
N VAL A 20 -15.03 -6.00 -8.43
CA VAL A 20 -15.97 -5.17 -7.68
C VAL A 20 -15.26 -4.02 -6.97
N ASN A 21 -15.81 -2.82 -7.13
CA ASN A 21 -15.48 -1.69 -6.30
C ASN A 21 -16.25 -1.79 -4.97
N TYR A 22 -15.56 -2.09 -3.88
CA TYR A 22 -16.18 -2.27 -2.56
C TYR A 22 -16.78 -0.99 -1.99
N ALA A 23 -16.23 0.18 -2.32
CA ALA A 23 -16.76 1.45 -1.85
C ALA A 23 -18.11 1.78 -2.50
N GLY A 24 -18.22 1.59 -3.82
CA GLY A 24 -19.42 1.88 -4.60
C GLY A 24 -20.39 0.70 -4.74
N ASN A 25 -20.00 -0.51 -4.35
CA ASN A 25 -20.73 -1.75 -4.62
C ASN A 25 -21.15 -1.86 -6.10
N CYS A 26 -20.21 -1.65 -7.00
CA CYS A 26 -20.44 -1.68 -8.44
C CYS A 26 -19.33 -2.50 -9.15
N PRO A 27 -19.62 -3.04 -10.34
CA PRO A 27 -18.62 -3.73 -11.14
C PRO A 27 -17.42 -2.82 -11.45
N GLU A 28 -16.22 -3.41 -11.47
CA GLU A 28 -14.96 -2.76 -11.80
C GLU A 28 -14.13 -3.69 -12.71
N ASP A 29 -13.45 -3.12 -13.71
CA ASP A 29 -12.53 -3.86 -14.57
C ASP A 29 -11.23 -4.16 -13.83
N SER A 30 -11.29 -5.12 -12.92
CA SER A 30 -10.19 -5.52 -12.03
C SER A 30 -10.39 -6.94 -11.53
N GLY A 31 -9.47 -7.44 -10.73
CA GLY A 31 -9.59 -8.66 -9.96
C GLY A 31 -8.90 -9.88 -10.57
N LEU A 32 -8.29 -10.66 -9.67
CA LEU A 32 -7.54 -11.88 -10.02
C LEU A 32 -8.40 -12.90 -10.76
N LEU A 33 -9.71 -12.96 -10.48
CA LEU A 33 -10.62 -13.88 -11.16
C LEU A 33 -10.85 -13.52 -12.63
N ASN A 34 -10.79 -12.23 -12.97
CA ASN A 34 -10.83 -11.79 -14.37
C ASN A 34 -9.51 -12.11 -15.07
N ILE A 35 -8.38 -11.75 -14.44
CA ILE A 35 -7.06 -12.07 -14.98
C ILE A 35 -6.93 -13.58 -15.25
N ALA A 36 -7.38 -14.43 -14.32
CA ALA A 36 -7.30 -15.88 -14.46
C ALA A 36 -7.95 -16.42 -15.75
N GLN A 37 -9.03 -15.75 -16.25
CA GLN A 37 -9.72 -16.16 -17.48
C GLN A 37 -8.98 -15.74 -18.76
N GLU A 38 -8.10 -14.76 -18.67
CA GLU A 38 -7.40 -14.20 -19.83
C GLU A 38 -6.05 -14.86 -20.08
N LEU A 39 -5.53 -15.62 -19.10
CA LEU A 39 -4.23 -16.25 -19.21
C LEU A 39 -4.27 -17.47 -20.14
N GLU A 40 -3.44 -17.43 -21.18
CA GLU A 40 -3.20 -18.56 -22.06
C GLU A 40 -1.91 -19.29 -21.62
N LYS A 41 -2.02 -20.27 -20.71
CA LYS A 41 -0.87 -21.00 -20.19
C LYS A 41 -0.63 -22.28 -21.01
N ASP A 42 0.61 -22.42 -21.52
CA ASP A 42 1.13 -23.62 -22.15
C ASP A 42 2.45 -24.06 -21.49
N GLY A 43 3.08 -25.11 -21.95
CA GLY A 43 4.33 -25.63 -21.39
C GLY A 43 5.56 -24.70 -21.55
N ASN A 44 5.42 -23.56 -22.21
CA ASN A 44 6.45 -22.53 -22.37
C ASN A 44 6.01 -21.20 -21.72
N THR A 45 5.05 -21.25 -20.82
CA THR A 45 4.50 -20.08 -20.13
C THR A 45 4.70 -20.19 -18.62
N LEU A 46 5.15 -19.14 -17.99
CA LEU A 46 5.21 -18.98 -16.54
C LEU A 46 4.20 -17.91 -16.09
N VAL A 47 3.61 -18.11 -14.92
CA VAL A 47 2.78 -17.12 -14.22
C VAL A 47 3.46 -16.82 -12.89
N LEU A 48 3.80 -15.55 -12.65
CA LEU A 48 4.58 -15.10 -11.50
C LEU A 48 3.86 -13.96 -10.78
N ASP A 49 4.05 -13.84 -9.47
CA ASP A 49 3.48 -12.75 -8.65
C ASP A 49 4.54 -12.11 -7.75
N GLY A 50 4.45 -10.80 -7.60
CA GLY A 50 5.41 -9.96 -6.89
C GLY A 50 5.09 -9.69 -5.42
N GLY A 51 4.01 -10.26 -4.86
CA GLY A 51 3.62 -10.03 -3.46
C GLY A 51 2.66 -8.86 -3.26
N ASP A 52 2.41 -8.52 -2.00
CA ASP A 52 1.37 -7.60 -1.55
C ASP A 52 -0.03 -8.07 -1.98
N SER A 53 -0.36 -9.28 -1.54
CA SER A 53 -1.59 -9.96 -1.96
C SER A 53 -2.63 -10.09 -0.85
N LEU A 54 -2.23 -10.04 0.44
CA LEU A 54 -3.14 -10.32 1.56
C LEU A 54 -3.93 -9.12 2.05
N GLN A 55 -3.36 -7.90 1.98
CA GLN A 55 -3.92 -6.70 2.57
C GLN A 55 -4.42 -5.76 1.48
N GLY A 56 -5.62 -5.17 1.64
CA GLY A 56 -6.11 -4.07 0.81
C GLY A 56 -7.61 -4.06 0.53
N THR A 57 -8.31 -5.19 0.55
CA THR A 57 -9.76 -5.21 0.36
C THR A 57 -10.55 -5.61 1.60
N PRO A 58 -11.80 -5.17 1.72
CA PRO A 58 -12.71 -5.65 2.75
C PRO A 58 -12.90 -7.18 2.76
N LEU A 59 -12.79 -7.83 1.61
CA LEU A 59 -12.91 -9.29 1.51
C LEU A 59 -11.76 -9.99 2.24
N THR A 60 -10.53 -9.57 1.97
CA THR A 60 -9.35 -10.18 2.64
C THR A 60 -9.34 -9.87 4.13
N GLN A 61 -9.70 -8.66 4.54
CA GLN A 61 -9.84 -8.29 5.94
C GLN A 61 -10.88 -9.18 6.64
N PHE A 62 -12.10 -9.24 6.12
CA PHE A 62 -13.16 -10.07 6.67
C PHE A 62 -12.77 -11.55 6.73
N TYR A 63 -12.15 -12.07 5.66
CA TYR A 63 -11.66 -13.45 5.64
C TYR A 63 -10.63 -13.71 6.74
N LEU A 64 -9.63 -12.85 6.89
CA LEU A 64 -8.55 -13.04 7.86
C LEU A 64 -9.05 -12.99 9.31
N GLU A 65 -10.06 -12.16 9.60
CA GLU A 65 -10.74 -12.14 10.90
C GLU A 65 -11.59 -13.39 11.18
N HIS A 66 -12.12 -14.04 10.11
CA HIS A 66 -13.02 -15.17 10.18
C HIS A 66 -12.46 -16.45 9.51
N ARG A 67 -11.13 -16.56 9.36
CA ARG A 67 -10.45 -17.60 8.57
C ARG A 67 -10.76 -19.03 8.97
N ASP A 68 -11.14 -19.26 10.22
CA ASP A 68 -11.53 -20.58 10.69
C ASP A 68 -12.91 -21.02 10.17
N SER A 69 -13.74 -20.08 9.77
CA SER A 69 -15.11 -20.32 9.30
C SER A 69 -15.20 -20.44 7.78
N TRP A 70 -14.20 -19.99 7.03
CA TRP A 70 -14.22 -19.93 5.58
C TRP A 70 -13.11 -20.76 4.92
N LYS A 71 -13.48 -21.55 3.91
CA LYS A 71 -12.56 -22.33 3.06
C LYS A 71 -13.07 -22.31 1.62
N PRO A 72 -12.19 -22.26 0.62
CA PRO A 72 -10.72 -22.16 0.69
C PRO A 72 -10.22 -20.74 1.08
N HIS A 73 -8.90 -20.59 1.23
CA HIS A 73 -8.27 -19.27 1.32
C HIS A 73 -8.52 -18.49 0.01
N PRO A 74 -9.21 -17.33 0.04
CA PRO A 74 -9.72 -16.70 -1.18
C PRO A 74 -8.62 -16.23 -2.15
N VAL A 75 -7.56 -15.60 -1.64
CA VAL A 75 -6.42 -15.14 -2.45
C VAL A 75 -5.71 -16.35 -3.08
N ALA A 76 -5.42 -17.38 -2.28
CA ALA A 76 -4.77 -18.59 -2.79
C ALA A 76 -5.64 -19.30 -3.84
N ALA A 77 -6.96 -19.36 -3.65
CA ALA A 77 -7.86 -19.98 -4.62
C ALA A 77 -7.85 -19.24 -5.98
N ALA A 78 -7.78 -17.91 -5.96
CA ALA A 78 -7.68 -17.12 -7.18
C ALA A 78 -6.33 -17.37 -7.90
N PHE A 79 -5.21 -17.32 -7.19
CA PHE A 79 -3.90 -17.61 -7.78
C PHE A 79 -3.74 -19.06 -8.26
N ASN A 80 -4.26 -20.03 -7.53
CA ASN A 80 -4.27 -21.43 -7.97
C ASN A 80 -5.07 -21.59 -9.28
N ALA A 81 -6.17 -20.85 -9.44
CA ALA A 81 -6.94 -20.85 -10.69
C ALA A 81 -6.19 -20.17 -11.86
N MET A 82 -5.33 -19.19 -11.57
CA MET A 82 -4.42 -18.61 -12.57
C MET A 82 -3.32 -19.60 -12.99
N GLY A 83 -3.13 -20.68 -12.22
CA GLY A 83 -2.01 -21.59 -12.39
C GLY A 83 -0.66 -20.94 -12.09
N LEU A 84 -0.59 -20.15 -11.01
CA LEU A 84 0.63 -19.47 -10.57
C LEU A 84 1.76 -20.51 -10.38
N ASP A 85 2.97 -20.18 -10.83
CA ASP A 85 4.14 -21.07 -10.71
C ASP A 85 5.02 -20.71 -9.51
N CYS A 86 5.30 -19.41 -9.34
CA CYS A 86 6.08 -18.89 -8.22
C CYS A 86 5.59 -17.51 -7.83
N PHE A 87 5.77 -17.15 -6.56
CA PHE A 87 5.52 -15.82 -6.03
C PHE A 87 6.54 -15.43 -4.98
N THR A 88 6.70 -14.14 -4.76
CA THR A 88 7.40 -13.62 -3.57
C THR A 88 6.39 -13.02 -2.59
N LEU A 89 6.88 -12.53 -1.46
CA LEU A 89 6.08 -11.81 -0.49
C LEU A 89 6.31 -10.30 -0.64
N GLY A 90 5.27 -9.51 -0.42
CA GLY A 90 5.38 -8.08 -0.28
C GLY A 90 5.35 -7.65 1.19
N ASN A 91 5.53 -6.34 1.45
CA ASN A 91 5.57 -5.83 2.81
C ASN A 91 4.21 -5.94 3.53
N HIS A 92 3.12 -5.86 2.81
CA HIS A 92 1.77 -6.00 3.37
C HIS A 92 1.34 -7.43 3.65
N ASP A 93 2.04 -8.44 3.13
CA ASP A 93 1.75 -9.84 3.44
C ASP A 93 2.12 -10.22 4.88
N PHE A 94 2.92 -9.39 5.57
CA PHE A 94 3.30 -9.58 6.98
C PHE A 94 2.32 -8.95 7.98
N ASN A 95 1.40 -8.09 7.56
CA ASN A 95 0.56 -7.27 8.43
C ASN A 95 -0.34 -8.08 9.39
N PHE A 96 -0.67 -9.31 9.05
CA PHE A 96 -1.57 -10.17 9.83
C PHE A 96 -0.84 -11.23 10.66
N GLY A 97 0.50 -11.15 10.73
CA GLY A 97 1.36 -11.99 11.54
C GLY A 97 1.60 -13.39 10.96
N TYR A 98 2.44 -14.14 11.67
CA TYR A 98 3.01 -15.41 11.21
C TYR A 98 1.96 -16.46 10.82
N GLU A 99 0.89 -16.64 11.61
CA GLU A 99 -0.11 -17.69 11.38
C GLU A 99 -0.99 -17.40 10.14
N ALA A 100 -1.27 -16.13 9.86
CA ALA A 100 -1.98 -15.73 8.65
C ALA A 100 -1.11 -15.95 7.42
N LEU A 101 0.15 -15.51 7.47
CA LEU A 101 1.13 -15.72 6.41
C LEU A 101 1.33 -17.22 6.12
N ARG A 102 1.48 -18.06 7.17
CA ARG A 102 1.57 -19.51 7.03
C ARG A 102 0.33 -20.08 6.34
N GLY A 103 -0.86 -19.70 6.79
CA GLY A 103 -2.11 -20.18 6.21
C GLY A 103 -2.25 -19.82 4.72
N TYR A 104 -1.75 -18.66 4.32
CA TYR A 104 -1.69 -18.25 2.91
C TYR A 104 -0.71 -19.13 2.11
N ILE A 105 0.55 -19.22 2.56
CA ILE A 105 1.58 -20.01 1.86
C ILE A 105 1.16 -21.49 1.77
N ASP A 106 0.53 -22.04 2.83
CA ASP A 106 0.07 -23.43 2.84
C ASP A 106 -1.10 -23.70 1.89
N ALA A 107 -1.91 -22.69 1.63
CA ALA A 107 -3.04 -22.79 0.70
C ALA A 107 -2.63 -22.63 -0.79
N MET A 108 -1.42 -22.11 -1.05
CA MET A 108 -0.88 -21.93 -2.40
C MET A 108 -0.37 -23.24 -2.98
N GLU A 109 -0.68 -23.50 -4.25
CA GLU A 109 -0.06 -24.57 -5.06
C GLU A 109 1.29 -24.13 -5.62
N ALA A 110 1.49 -22.82 -5.83
CA ALA A 110 2.72 -22.20 -6.28
C ALA A 110 3.84 -22.24 -5.22
N GLU A 111 5.10 -22.15 -5.65
CA GLU A 111 6.24 -22.05 -4.74
C GLU A 111 6.45 -20.60 -4.26
N CYS A 112 6.50 -20.41 -2.94
CA CYS A 112 6.91 -19.14 -2.33
C CYS A 112 8.42 -18.99 -2.37
N LEU A 113 8.91 -17.92 -2.99
CA LEU A 113 10.33 -17.61 -3.12
C LEU A 113 10.65 -16.32 -2.38
N CYS A 114 11.44 -16.39 -1.31
CA CYS A 114 11.88 -15.20 -0.59
C CYS A 114 13.26 -15.43 0.04
N ALA A 115 14.31 -15.03 -0.69
CA ALA A 115 15.70 -15.34 -0.34
C ALA A 115 16.19 -14.58 0.89
N ASN A 116 15.60 -13.41 1.21
CA ASN A 116 15.98 -12.62 2.37
C ASN A 116 15.03 -12.79 3.58
N LEU A 117 14.11 -13.76 3.54
CA LEU A 117 13.26 -14.11 4.68
C LEU A 117 13.83 -15.35 5.40
N VAL A 118 14.17 -15.18 6.67
CA VAL A 118 14.56 -16.27 7.57
C VAL A 118 13.38 -16.62 8.47
N ASP A 119 12.85 -17.82 8.30
CA ASP A 119 11.80 -18.37 9.15
C ASP A 119 12.40 -18.96 10.44
N LEU A 120 12.25 -18.24 11.55
CA LEU A 120 12.67 -18.69 12.88
C LEU A 120 11.67 -19.66 13.50
N GLY A 121 10.41 -19.64 13.03
CA GLY A 121 9.36 -20.59 13.43
C GLY A 121 9.53 -21.97 12.77
N GLY A 122 10.16 -22.02 11.60
CA GLY A 122 10.48 -23.25 10.87
C GLY A 122 9.29 -23.96 10.23
N GLU A 123 8.14 -23.26 10.07
CA GLU A 123 6.92 -23.86 9.54
C GLU A 123 6.52 -23.35 8.15
N LEU A 124 7.21 -22.31 7.63
CA LEU A 124 6.88 -21.73 6.32
C LEU A 124 7.52 -22.53 5.18
N ARG A 125 6.74 -22.83 4.14
CA ARG A 125 7.21 -23.46 2.92
C ARG A 125 7.78 -22.42 1.96
N ILE A 126 8.90 -21.81 2.32
CA ILE A 126 9.63 -20.82 1.53
C ILE A 126 10.95 -21.38 1.01
N ARG A 127 11.38 -20.88 -0.15
CA ARG A 127 12.68 -21.21 -0.75
C ARG A 127 13.40 -19.93 -1.18
N PRO A 128 14.74 -19.93 -1.22
CA PRO A 128 15.46 -18.77 -1.72
C PRO A 128 15.32 -18.62 -3.24
N TRP A 129 15.17 -19.72 -3.96
CA TRP A 129 15.01 -19.74 -5.41
C TRP A 129 14.42 -21.07 -5.90
N ALA A 130 13.99 -21.11 -7.16
CA ALA A 130 13.50 -22.28 -7.86
C ALA A 130 14.08 -22.35 -9.28
N LEU A 131 14.16 -23.58 -9.83
CA LEU A 131 14.51 -23.84 -11.21
C LEU A 131 13.30 -24.44 -11.95
N ARG A 132 12.90 -23.83 -13.07
CA ARG A 132 11.84 -24.31 -13.95
C ARG A 132 12.40 -24.71 -15.29
N ARG A 133 11.96 -25.84 -15.83
CA ARG A 133 12.31 -26.27 -17.17
C ARG A 133 11.08 -26.22 -18.06
N LEU A 134 11.08 -25.36 -19.05
CA LEU A 134 10.01 -25.24 -20.02
C LEU A 134 10.04 -26.39 -21.05
N GLU A 135 8.91 -26.62 -21.73
CA GLU A 135 8.81 -27.67 -22.75
C GLU A 135 9.86 -27.53 -23.88
N ASN A 136 10.20 -26.32 -24.28
CA ASN A 136 11.23 -26.02 -25.26
C ASN A 136 12.68 -26.25 -24.75
N GLY A 137 12.79 -26.72 -23.53
CA GLY A 137 14.07 -27.04 -22.85
C GLY A 137 14.75 -25.83 -22.20
N LEU A 138 14.18 -24.63 -22.24
CA LEU A 138 14.75 -23.47 -21.55
C LEU A 138 14.69 -23.69 -20.04
N ARG A 139 15.81 -23.46 -19.35
CA ARG A 139 15.92 -23.53 -17.91
C ARG A 139 15.82 -22.10 -17.35
N VAL A 140 14.80 -21.85 -16.55
CA VAL A 140 14.55 -20.55 -15.92
C VAL A 140 14.83 -20.64 -14.44
N GLY A 141 15.82 -19.88 -13.95
CA GLY A 141 16.12 -19.71 -12.54
C GLY A 141 15.37 -18.51 -12.01
N ILE A 142 14.61 -18.69 -10.93
CA ILE A 142 13.75 -17.65 -10.36
C ILE A 142 14.09 -17.49 -8.89
N THR A 143 14.35 -16.27 -8.43
CA THR A 143 14.45 -15.91 -7.00
C THR A 143 13.41 -14.86 -6.67
N GLY A 144 13.08 -14.73 -5.36
CA GLY A 144 12.27 -13.65 -4.82
C GLY A 144 13.00 -12.98 -3.67
N VAL A 145 12.83 -11.67 -3.53
CA VAL A 145 13.26 -10.87 -2.37
C VAL A 145 12.24 -9.78 -2.08
N VAL A 146 12.10 -9.42 -0.82
CA VAL A 146 11.23 -8.30 -0.36
C VAL A 146 12.09 -7.18 0.19
N THR A 147 11.63 -5.93 0.07
CA THR A 147 12.32 -4.79 0.68
C THR A 147 12.56 -5.04 2.18
N ASP A 148 13.76 -4.80 2.66
CA ASP A 148 14.10 -4.97 4.08
C ASP A 148 13.52 -3.86 4.96
N PHE A 149 12.88 -2.86 4.36
CA PHE A 149 12.08 -1.84 5.05
C PHE A 149 10.83 -2.42 5.73
N VAL A 150 10.45 -3.66 5.47
CA VAL A 150 9.49 -4.40 6.32
C VAL A 150 9.89 -4.29 7.79
N ASN A 151 11.19 -4.37 8.12
CA ASN A 151 11.70 -4.19 9.49
C ASN A 151 11.44 -2.79 10.08
N VAL A 152 11.18 -1.78 9.23
CA VAL A 152 10.92 -0.39 9.65
C VAL A 152 9.42 -0.16 9.85
N TRP A 153 8.59 -0.73 8.97
CA TRP A 153 7.16 -0.44 8.95
C TRP A 153 6.34 -1.42 9.76
N GLU A 154 6.76 -2.70 9.78
CA GLU A 154 5.94 -3.75 10.38
C GLU A 154 6.01 -3.72 11.90
N GLN A 155 4.96 -4.17 12.52
CA GLN A 155 4.87 -4.29 13.98
C GLN A 155 5.79 -5.40 14.47
N PRO A 156 6.58 -5.18 15.53
CA PRO A 156 7.52 -6.18 16.03
C PRO A 156 6.89 -7.54 16.34
N GLN A 157 5.63 -7.56 16.84
CA GLN A 157 4.93 -8.82 17.15
C GLN A 157 4.65 -9.67 15.91
N ASN A 158 4.44 -9.04 14.73
CA ASN A 158 4.22 -9.75 13.47
C ASN A 158 5.52 -10.41 12.96
N LEU A 159 6.68 -9.89 13.37
CA LEU A 159 7.99 -10.36 12.98
C LEU A 159 8.70 -11.22 14.05
N GLU A 160 8.07 -11.56 15.18
CA GLU A 160 8.71 -12.32 16.27
C GLU A 160 9.33 -13.64 15.81
N LYS A 161 8.68 -14.33 14.87
CA LYS A 161 9.13 -15.60 14.28
C LYS A 161 9.85 -15.43 12.94
N LEU A 162 10.11 -14.20 12.50
CA LEU A 162 10.65 -13.89 11.18
C LEU A 162 11.84 -12.93 11.30
N ARG A 163 12.76 -13.00 10.34
CA ARG A 163 13.84 -12.02 10.19
C ARG A 163 14.04 -11.71 8.71
N ILE A 164 13.85 -10.45 8.34
CA ILE A 164 14.14 -9.96 7.00
C ILE A 164 15.59 -9.50 6.97
N THR A 165 16.38 -10.04 6.04
CA THR A 165 17.79 -9.67 5.84
C THR A 165 17.93 -8.72 4.66
N ASP A 166 19.15 -8.23 4.40
CA ASP A 166 19.45 -7.34 3.28
C ASP A 166 19.01 -7.94 1.94
N ALA A 167 18.15 -7.21 1.21
CA ALA A 167 17.54 -7.67 -0.03
C ALA A 167 18.57 -7.78 -1.16
N PHE A 168 19.53 -6.85 -1.25
CA PHE A 168 20.55 -6.86 -2.28
C PHE A 168 21.51 -8.03 -2.13
N GLU A 169 22.03 -8.26 -0.93
CA GLU A 169 22.96 -9.36 -0.66
C GLU A 169 22.27 -10.72 -0.85
N ALA A 170 20.98 -10.85 -0.48
CA ALA A 170 20.23 -12.08 -0.71
C ALA A 170 19.98 -12.34 -2.21
N ALA A 171 19.62 -11.31 -2.99
CA ALA A 171 19.48 -11.41 -4.43
C ALA A 171 20.80 -11.82 -5.11
N LYS A 172 21.92 -11.23 -4.67
CA LYS A 172 23.26 -11.57 -5.17
C LYS A 172 23.63 -13.01 -4.90
N LEU A 173 23.46 -13.47 -3.65
CA LEU A 173 23.76 -14.86 -3.27
C LEU A 173 22.88 -15.87 -4.02
N ALA A 174 21.60 -15.53 -4.25
CA ALA A 174 20.70 -16.35 -5.03
C ALA A 174 21.15 -16.46 -6.50
N LEU A 175 21.56 -15.33 -7.12
CA LEU A 175 22.08 -15.32 -8.48
C LEU A 175 23.34 -16.17 -8.62
N GLU A 176 24.29 -16.06 -7.70
CA GLU A 176 25.52 -16.87 -7.71
C GLU A 176 25.25 -18.39 -7.73
N GLN A 177 24.15 -18.81 -7.07
CA GLN A 177 23.72 -20.22 -7.07
C GLN A 177 22.94 -20.60 -8.34
N LEU A 178 22.12 -19.69 -8.88
CA LEU A 178 21.26 -19.94 -10.02
C LEU A 178 21.98 -19.87 -11.37
N ALA A 179 22.87 -18.90 -11.56
CA ALA A 179 23.51 -18.62 -12.85
C ALA A 179 24.15 -19.83 -13.52
N PRO A 180 24.83 -20.76 -12.79
CA PRO A 180 25.37 -21.96 -13.40
C PRO A 180 24.32 -22.99 -13.84
N LEU A 181 23.08 -22.87 -13.35
CA LEU A 181 22.03 -23.87 -13.49
C LEU A 181 20.97 -23.51 -14.53
N CYS A 182 20.84 -22.22 -14.88
CA CYS A 182 19.77 -21.71 -15.74
C CYS A 182 20.30 -21.10 -17.04
N ASP A 183 19.41 -20.92 -17.99
CA ASP A 183 19.63 -20.23 -19.27
C ASP A 183 19.05 -18.82 -19.22
N LEU A 184 18.11 -18.57 -18.30
CA LEU A 184 17.43 -17.31 -18.02
C LEU A 184 17.36 -17.14 -16.51
N SER A 185 17.83 -16.01 -15.99
CA SER A 185 17.79 -15.62 -14.58
C SER A 185 16.73 -14.54 -14.34
N VAL A 186 15.81 -14.77 -13.39
CA VAL A 186 14.72 -13.89 -13.03
C VAL A 186 14.80 -13.54 -11.54
N CYS A 187 14.80 -12.26 -11.22
CA CYS A 187 14.61 -11.78 -9.86
C CYS A 187 13.23 -11.15 -9.72
N ILE A 188 12.43 -11.63 -8.78
CA ILE A 188 11.20 -10.97 -8.35
C ILE A 188 11.56 -10.14 -7.11
N TYR A 189 11.59 -8.83 -7.24
CA TYR A 189 11.90 -7.92 -6.15
C TYR A 189 10.66 -7.14 -5.73
N HIS A 190 10.09 -7.46 -4.57
CA HIS A 190 9.04 -6.62 -4.01
C HIS A 190 9.66 -5.36 -3.40
N GLY A 191 9.82 -4.38 -4.22
CA GLY A 191 10.37 -3.06 -4.02
C GLY A 191 10.44 -2.33 -5.35
N GLY A 192 10.74 -1.04 -5.32
CA GLY A 192 10.65 -0.18 -6.48
C GLY A 192 11.98 0.42 -6.92
N PHE A 193 11.87 1.41 -7.79
CA PHE A 193 12.98 2.12 -8.39
C PHE A 193 13.34 3.34 -7.54
N GLU A 194 14.60 3.46 -7.18
CA GLU A 194 15.17 4.60 -6.42
C GLU A 194 15.50 5.80 -7.29
N GLU A 195 15.42 5.65 -8.63
CA GLU A 195 15.75 6.69 -9.60
C GLU A 195 14.60 6.95 -10.56
N GLU A 196 14.59 8.15 -11.14
CA GLU A 196 13.76 8.49 -12.30
C GLU A 196 14.29 7.74 -13.52
N LEU A 197 13.46 6.87 -14.11
CA LEU A 197 13.91 5.90 -15.12
C LEU A 197 14.44 6.54 -16.42
N ASP A 198 13.91 7.70 -16.78
CA ASP A 198 14.30 8.42 -18.01
C ASP A 198 15.61 9.19 -17.86
N THR A 199 15.91 9.71 -16.67
CA THR A 199 17.03 10.62 -16.44
C THR A 199 18.14 10.04 -15.58
N GLY A 200 17.86 8.98 -14.81
CA GLY A 200 18.78 8.40 -13.81
C GLY A 200 18.97 9.30 -12.59
N ARG A 201 18.10 10.30 -12.39
CA ARG A 201 18.15 11.16 -11.21
C ARG A 201 17.67 10.37 -9.99
N VAL A 202 18.49 10.33 -8.95
CA VAL A 202 18.12 9.71 -7.67
C VAL A 202 16.92 10.44 -7.06
N LEU A 203 15.83 9.71 -6.80
CA LEU A 203 14.60 10.19 -6.18
C LEU A 203 14.61 9.96 -4.67
N SER A 204 15.24 8.85 -4.22
CA SER A 204 15.36 8.50 -2.82
C SER A 204 16.68 7.76 -2.57
N ASP A 205 17.35 8.12 -1.48
CA ASP A 205 18.55 7.46 -0.97
C ASP A 205 18.28 6.70 0.36
N SER A 206 17.01 6.49 0.67
CA SER A 206 16.58 5.84 1.92
C SER A 206 17.02 4.38 2.02
N GLY A 207 17.22 3.70 0.88
CA GLY A 207 17.43 2.25 0.79
C GLY A 207 16.14 1.43 0.73
N GLU A 208 14.97 2.06 0.79
CA GLU A 208 13.66 1.40 0.65
C GLU A 208 13.50 0.73 -0.71
N ASN A 209 13.87 1.44 -1.76
CA ASN A 209 13.82 0.99 -3.15
C ASN A 209 15.24 0.87 -3.69
N ILE A 210 15.57 -0.26 -4.30
CA ILE A 210 16.92 -0.59 -4.81
C ILE A 210 16.88 -1.30 -6.18
N ALA A 211 15.78 -1.23 -6.93
CA ALA A 211 15.64 -1.93 -8.20
C ALA A 211 16.68 -1.51 -9.23
N CYS A 212 17.00 -0.20 -9.32
CA CYS A 212 18.04 0.29 -10.23
C CYS A 212 19.43 -0.24 -9.85
N ARG A 213 19.73 -0.34 -8.55
CA ARG A 213 20.96 -0.94 -8.05
C ARG A 213 21.04 -2.43 -8.38
N ILE A 214 19.96 -3.20 -8.11
CA ILE A 214 19.91 -4.63 -8.48
C ILE A 214 20.14 -4.79 -9.98
N ALA A 215 19.43 -4.02 -10.81
CA ALA A 215 19.53 -4.12 -12.27
C ALA A 215 20.92 -3.79 -12.83
N ARG A 216 21.69 -2.89 -12.19
CA ARG A 216 23.00 -2.47 -12.67
C ARG A 216 24.17 -3.24 -12.11
N GLU A 217 24.05 -3.74 -10.87
CA GLU A 217 25.15 -4.37 -10.16
C GLU A 217 25.06 -5.90 -10.17
N LEU A 218 23.87 -6.48 -10.49
CA LEU A 218 23.65 -7.91 -10.56
C LEU A 218 23.25 -8.29 -12.00
N ASP A 219 23.84 -9.36 -12.53
CA ASP A 219 23.63 -9.80 -13.92
C ASP A 219 22.38 -10.68 -14.07
N TYR A 220 21.21 -10.21 -13.59
CA TYR A 220 19.94 -10.83 -13.89
C TYR A 220 19.50 -10.47 -15.32
N ASP A 221 18.90 -11.43 -16.04
CA ASP A 221 18.30 -11.15 -17.36
C ASP A 221 16.98 -10.38 -17.24
N LEU A 222 16.20 -10.65 -16.16
CA LEU A 222 14.88 -10.06 -15.93
C LEU A 222 14.70 -9.70 -14.46
N LEU A 223 14.26 -8.46 -14.21
CA LEU A 223 13.85 -7.96 -12.91
C LEU A 223 12.37 -7.59 -12.93
N LEU A 224 11.58 -8.30 -12.13
CA LEU A 224 10.16 -8.08 -11.91
C LEU A 224 9.99 -7.32 -10.59
N THR A 225 9.42 -6.10 -10.63
CA THR A 225 9.31 -5.22 -9.45
C THR A 225 7.86 -4.95 -9.06
N GLY A 226 7.64 -4.36 -7.88
CA GLY A 226 6.33 -4.01 -7.32
C GLY A 226 6.42 -2.82 -6.36
N HIS A 227 5.55 -2.78 -5.34
CA HIS A 227 5.59 -1.87 -4.20
C HIS A 227 5.22 -0.40 -4.48
N GLN A 228 5.73 0.19 -5.55
CA GLN A 228 5.47 1.61 -5.87
C GLN A 228 4.17 1.84 -6.64
N HIS A 229 3.49 0.76 -7.07
CA HIS A 229 2.26 0.82 -7.88
C HIS A 229 2.44 1.59 -9.20
N MET A 230 3.65 1.59 -9.77
CA MET A 230 3.96 2.26 -11.02
C MET A 230 3.63 1.37 -12.22
N ALA A 231 3.22 1.98 -13.33
CA ALA A 231 3.05 1.28 -14.59
C ALA A 231 4.35 1.37 -15.41
N VAL A 232 5.24 0.40 -15.26
CA VAL A 232 6.48 0.30 -16.06
C VAL A 232 6.36 -0.89 -16.98
N GLU A 233 6.00 -0.63 -18.24
CA GLU A 233 5.79 -1.68 -19.24
C GLU A 233 7.10 -2.40 -19.59
N GLY A 234 8.22 -1.69 -19.64
CA GLY A 234 9.54 -2.28 -19.80
C GLY A 234 10.64 -1.24 -19.98
N VAL A 235 11.76 -1.43 -19.29
CA VAL A 235 12.95 -0.59 -19.38
C VAL A 235 14.21 -1.45 -19.25
N GLU A 236 15.27 -1.13 -20.01
CA GLU A 236 16.58 -1.77 -19.83
C GLU A 236 17.45 -0.91 -18.92
N LEU A 237 17.91 -1.48 -17.82
CA LEU A 237 18.79 -0.85 -16.83
C LEU A 237 20.05 -1.71 -16.64
N GLY A 238 21.21 -1.18 -17.04
CA GLY A 238 22.49 -1.90 -16.87
C GLY A 238 22.61 -3.25 -17.60
N GLY A 239 21.69 -3.56 -18.52
CA GLY A 239 21.60 -4.85 -19.22
C GLY A 239 20.50 -5.77 -18.73
N THR A 240 19.85 -5.43 -17.63
CA THR A 240 18.69 -6.15 -17.06
C THR A 240 17.38 -5.54 -17.58
N TYR A 241 16.49 -6.36 -18.13
CA TYR A 241 15.14 -5.92 -18.50
C TYR A 241 14.25 -5.85 -17.26
N SER A 242 13.67 -4.69 -17.01
CA SER A 242 12.94 -4.42 -15.76
C SER A 242 11.50 -3.95 -16.05
N VAL A 243 10.55 -4.39 -15.23
CA VAL A 243 9.11 -4.09 -15.37
C VAL A 243 8.44 -3.90 -14.01
N GLN A 244 7.31 -3.18 -13.98
CA GLN A 244 6.43 -3.09 -12.81
C GLN A 244 4.97 -2.96 -13.25
N PRO A 245 4.02 -3.80 -12.80
CA PRO A 245 2.60 -3.58 -13.01
C PRO A 245 2.06 -2.58 -11.98
N PRO A 246 0.96 -1.85 -12.30
CA PRO A 246 0.24 -1.09 -11.30
C PRO A 246 -0.51 -2.02 -10.31
N ALA A 247 -1.03 -1.44 -9.23
CA ALA A 247 -1.69 -2.17 -8.16
C ALA A 247 -3.16 -2.57 -8.46
N ASN A 248 -3.76 -3.29 -7.48
CA ASN A 248 -5.19 -3.60 -7.37
C ASN A 248 -5.73 -4.53 -8.46
N ALA A 249 -4.87 -5.35 -9.08
CA ALA A 249 -5.26 -6.30 -10.11
C ALA A 249 -6.12 -5.71 -11.25
N GLY A 250 -5.96 -4.41 -11.55
CA GLY A 250 -6.60 -3.74 -12.68
C GLY A 250 -5.84 -3.95 -13.99
N GLU A 251 -4.54 -4.13 -13.89
CA GLU A 251 -3.66 -4.40 -15.03
C GLU A 251 -2.60 -5.44 -14.62
N TYR A 252 -2.10 -6.16 -15.60
CA TYR A 252 -1.03 -7.15 -15.44
C TYR A 252 -0.09 -7.14 -16.65
N LEU A 253 1.10 -7.69 -16.49
CA LEU A 253 2.12 -7.71 -17.55
C LEU A 253 2.13 -9.04 -18.31
N LEU A 254 2.21 -8.95 -19.62
CA LEU A 254 2.57 -10.05 -20.51
C LEU A 254 3.96 -9.77 -21.10
N LEU A 255 4.93 -10.60 -20.76
CA LEU A 255 6.28 -10.56 -21.33
C LEU A 255 6.43 -11.72 -22.35
N ASN A 256 6.81 -11.37 -23.58
CA ASN A 256 7.20 -12.33 -24.61
C ASN A 256 8.72 -12.36 -24.68
N GLY A 257 9.31 -13.51 -24.38
CA GLY A 257 10.73 -13.72 -24.40
C GLY A 257 11.18 -14.56 -25.60
N LEU A 258 12.36 -14.25 -26.11
CA LEU A 258 13.04 -14.99 -27.15
C LEU A 258 14.48 -15.21 -26.73
N GLU A 259 14.86 -16.47 -26.53
CA GLU A 259 16.27 -16.87 -26.40
C GLU A 259 16.80 -17.35 -27.75
N GLU A 260 17.91 -16.78 -28.19
CA GLU A 260 18.59 -17.16 -29.40
C GLU A 260 20.12 -17.02 -29.26
N ASN A 261 20.87 -18.16 -29.40
CA ASN A 261 22.31 -18.19 -29.29
C ASN A 261 22.87 -17.62 -27.96
N GLY A 262 22.18 -17.88 -26.84
CA GLY A 262 22.55 -17.38 -25.51
C GLY A 262 22.22 -15.91 -25.25
N ARG A 263 21.47 -15.29 -26.14
CA ARG A 263 20.93 -13.93 -25.92
C ARG A 263 19.44 -13.99 -25.71
N ILE A 264 19.00 -13.27 -24.70
CA ILE A 264 17.58 -13.15 -24.37
C ILE A 264 17.09 -11.76 -24.72
N ARG A 265 15.91 -11.68 -25.31
CA ARG A 265 15.23 -10.41 -25.62
C ARG A 265 13.79 -10.50 -25.11
N PHE A 266 13.30 -9.41 -24.56
CA PHE A 266 11.94 -9.28 -24.08
C PHE A 266 11.15 -8.25 -24.86
N LYS A 267 9.84 -8.47 -24.93
CA LYS A 267 8.83 -7.46 -25.28
C LYS A 267 7.69 -7.62 -24.31
N SER A 268 7.33 -6.59 -23.60
CA SER A 268 6.24 -6.61 -22.63
C SER A 268 5.10 -5.69 -23.02
N ARG A 269 3.95 -5.94 -22.44
CA ARG A 269 2.76 -5.09 -22.54
C ARG A 269 2.00 -5.16 -21.24
N LEU A 270 1.46 -4.02 -20.80
CA LEU A 270 0.42 -3.95 -19.80
C LEU A 270 -0.91 -4.33 -20.47
N LEU A 271 -1.63 -5.26 -19.85
CA LEU A 271 -2.94 -5.71 -20.24
C LEU A 271 -3.93 -5.36 -19.13
N ARG A 272 -5.10 -4.90 -19.48
CA ARG A 272 -6.16 -4.62 -18.50
C ARG A 272 -6.92 -5.90 -18.18
N ALA A 273 -7.21 -6.07 -16.88
CA ALA A 273 -8.15 -7.09 -16.45
C ALA A 273 -9.55 -6.69 -16.95
N GLY A 274 -10.20 -7.56 -17.70
CA GLY A 274 -11.53 -7.33 -18.25
C GLY A 274 -12.17 -8.65 -18.65
N GLY A 275 -13.39 -8.60 -19.15
CA GLY A 275 -14.06 -9.78 -19.69
C GLY A 275 -15.02 -10.49 -18.74
N GLU A 276 -15.57 -11.62 -19.19
CA GLU A 276 -16.52 -12.42 -18.44
C GLU A 276 -15.79 -13.34 -17.46
N HIS A 277 -16.36 -13.51 -16.27
CA HIS A 277 -15.78 -14.39 -15.25
C HIS A 277 -15.99 -15.85 -15.62
N GLY A 278 -15.00 -16.67 -15.33
CA GLY A 278 -15.17 -18.12 -15.33
C GLY A 278 -16.08 -18.59 -14.19
N GLN A 279 -16.73 -19.72 -14.39
CA GLN A 279 -17.64 -20.25 -13.37
C GLN A 279 -16.91 -20.80 -12.13
N GLU A 280 -15.71 -21.29 -12.28
CA GLU A 280 -14.83 -21.77 -11.19
C GLU A 280 -13.48 -21.03 -11.25
N PRO A 281 -12.92 -20.52 -10.14
CA PRO A 281 -13.34 -20.63 -8.75
C PRO A 281 -14.37 -19.58 -8.30
N TYR A 282 -14.88 -18.74 -9.21
CA TYR A 282 -15.82 -17.67 -8.89
C TYR A 282 -17.00 -18.19 -8.04
N ALA A 283 -17.71 -19.23 -8.52
CA ALA A 283 -18.86 -19.81 -7.82
C ALA A 283 -18.50 -20.34 -6.42
N ARG A 284 -17.28 -20.82 -6.24
CA ARG A 284 -16.81 -21.35 -4.94
C ARG A 284 -16.54 -20.25 -3.92
N LEU A 285 -16.12 -19.07 -4.37
CA LEU A 285 -15.80 -17.90 -3.50
C LEU A 285 -17.00 -16.97 -3.32
N LEU A 286 -18.01 -17.06 -4.18
CA LEU A 286 -19.18 -16.18 -4.15
C LEU A 286 -19.92 -16.14 -2.79
N PRO A 287 -20.10 -17.25 -2.05
CA PRO A 287 -20.73 -17.18 -0.74
C PRO A 287 -19.98 -16.31 0.29
N LEU A 288 -18.64 -16.29 0.21
CA LEU A 288 -17.81 -15.40 1.05
C LEU A 288 -18.03 -13.94 0.61
N GLU A 289 -18.00 -13.67 -0.68
CA GLU A 289 -18.21 -12.32 -1.22
C GLU A 289 -19.59 -11.77 -0.83
N GLU A 290 -20.64 -12.57 -0.94
CA GLU A 290 -21.99 -12.18 -0.51
C GLU A 290 -22.07 -11.87 0.99
N GLU A 291 -21.33 -12.59 1.83
CA GLU A 291 -21.26 -12.30 3.26
C GLU A 291 -20.52 -10.98 3.53
N VAL A 292 -19.41 -10.76 2.83
CA VAL A 292 -18.65 -9.50 2.90
C VAL A 292 -19.51 -8.31 2.50
N GLN A 293 -20.30 -8.43 1.42
CA GLN A 293 -21.21 -7.36 0.98
C GLN A 293 -22.28 -7.07 2.05
N ARG A 294 -22.84 -8.11 2.68
CA ARG A 294 -23.79 -7.95 3.80
C ARG A 294 -23.15 -7.30 5.03
N TRP A 295 -21.93 -7.71 5.37
CA TRP A 295 -21.15 -7.12 6.47
C TRP A 295 -20.87 -5.64 6.22
N LEU A 296 -20.45 -5.29 5.00
CA LEU A 296 -20.16 -3.91 4.61
C LEU A 296 -21.40 -3.01 4.70
N ASP A 297 -22.57 -3.51 4.34
CA ASP A 297 -23.83 -2.75 4.37
C ASP A 297 -24.48 -2.72 5.77
N SER A 298 -23.93 -3.47 6.74
CA SER A 298 -24.45 -3.48 8.10
C SER A 298 -24.21 -2.15 8.81
N PRO A 299 -25.24 -1.55 9.42
CA PRO A 299 -25.11 -0.32 10.20
C PRO A 299 -24.22 -0.53 11.43
N VAL A 300 -23.25 0.35 11.64
CA VAL A 300 -22.40 0.37 12.84
C VAL A 300 -22.85 1.41 13.87
N GLY A 301 -23.64 2.41 13.45
CA GLY A 301 -24.20 3.46 14.30
C GLY A 301 -24.79 4.60 13.50
N MET A 302 -25.11 5.70 14.15
CA MET A 302 -25.78 6.86 13.55
C MET A 302 -25.03 8.15 13.83
N LEU A 303 -25.03 9.05 12.85
CA LEU A 303 -24.70 10.45 13.01
C LEU A 303 -26.02 11.23 13.13
N GLU A 304 -26.03 12.33 13.90
CA GLU A 304 -27.18 13.24 13.94
C GLU A 304 -27.44 13.87 12.57
N GLU A 305 -26.36 14.13 11.82
CA GLU A 305 -26.42 14.61 10.44
C GLU A 305 -25.38 13.86 9.60
N ALA A 306 -25.73 13.48 8.38
CA ALA A 306 -24.77 12.93 7.44
C ALA A 306 -23.61 13.92 7.18
N LEU A 307 -22.41 13.38 6.94
CA LEU A 307 -21.25 14.16 6.55
C LEU A 307 -21.16 14.15 5.02
N PRO A 308 -21.52 15.23 4.32
CA PRO A 308 -21.41 15.24 2.85
C PRO A 308 -19.95 15.22 2.40
N PRO A 309 -19.67 14.81 1.16
CA PRO A 309 -18.35 14.97 0.56
C PRO A 309 -17.93 16.46 0.60
N GLU A 310 -16.67 16.70 0.93
CA GLU A 310 -16.10 18.05 1.03
C GLU A 310 -15.06 18.24 -0.08
N GLY A 311 -15.08 19.40 -0.77
CA GLY A 311 -14.03 19.77 -1.73
C GLY A 311 -12.68 19.91 -1.02
N LYS A 312 -11.60 19.40 -1.62
CA LYS A 312 -10.26 19.33 -1.00
C LYS A 312 -9.75 20.71 -0.56
N LEU A 313 -9.81 21.69 -1.45
CA LEU A 313 -9.38 23.06 -1.14
C LEU A 313 -10.30 23.70 -0.10
N GLU A 314 -11.61 23.47 -0.20
CA GLU A 314 -12.59 23.98 0.77
C GLU A 314 -12.35 23.38 2.16
N ALA A 315 -12.17 22.05 2.24
CA ALA A 315 -11.84 21.38 3.49
C ALA A 315 -10.54 21.89 4.11
N ALA A 316 -9.50 22.11 3.31
CA ALA A 316 -8.23 22.64 3.78
C ALA A 316 -8.36 24.12 4.28
N LEU A 317 -9.23 24.94 3.66
CA LEU A 317 -9.45 26.32 4.04
C LEU A 317 -10.41 26.47 5.25
N CYS A 318 -11.45 25.63 5.30
CA CYS A 318 -12.57 25.81 6.23
C CYS A 318 -12.71 24.70 7.28
N GLY A 319 -11.79 23.72 7.24
CA GLY A 319 -11.85 22.53 8.08
C GLY A 319 -12.75 21.42 7.52
N SER A 320 -12.54 20.19 7.99
CA SER A 320 -13.26 18.99 7.56
C SER A 320 -13.99 18.33 8.73
N ARG A 321 -15.24 17.90 8.49
CA ARG A 321 -16.02 17.08 9.44
C ARG A 321 -15.59 15.62 9.42
N VAL A 322 -15.24 15.10 8.27
CA VAL A 322 -14.74 13.71 8.12
C VAL A 322 -13.40 13.56 8.83
N ALA A 323 -12.47 14.49 8.62
CA ALA A 323 -11.18 14.49 9.32
C ALA A 323 -11.34 14.67 10.85
N GLU A 324 -12.32 15.48 11.28
CA GLU A 324 -12.63 15.61 12.72
C GLU A 324 -13.11 14.29 13.32
N LEU A 325 -13.96 13.53 12.62
CA LEU A 325 -14.36 12.20 13.07
C LEU A 325 -13.14 11.31 13.29
N PHE A 326 -12.25 11.24 12.31
CA PHE A 326 -11.03 10.41 12.41
C PHE A 326 -10.10 10.90 13.52
N ASN A 327 -9.93 12.20 13.68
CA ASN A 327 -9.14 12.75 14.80
C ASN A 327 -9.75 12.40 16.17
N ARG A 328 -11.06 12.44 16.31
CA ARG A 328 -11.75 12.01 17.57
C ARG A 328 -11.53 10.51 17.84
N VAL A 329 -11.59 9.68 16.80
CA VAL A 329 -11.30 8.26 16.90
C VAL A 329 -9.87 8.04 17.41
N GLN A 330 -8.90 8.75 16.83
CA GLN A 330 -7.50 8.65 17.22
C GLN A 330 -7.27 9.10 18.67
N LEU A 331 -7.86 10.23 19.07
CA LEU A 331 -7.76 10.74 20.43
C LEU A 331 -8.43 9.82 21.46
N ASP A 332 -9.60 9.27 21.14
CA ASP A 332 -10.32 8.32 21.99
C ASP A 332 -9.51 7.01 22.19
N ALA A 333 -8.90 6.52 21.11
CA ALA A 333 -8.12 5.29 21.17
C ALA A 333 -6.81 5.41 21.95
N THR A 334 -6.24 6.61 22.07
CA THR A 334 -4.87 6.78 22.59
C THR A 334 -4.75 7.71 23.80
N GLY A 335 -5.75 8.57 24.01
CA GLY A 335 -5.69 9.64 25.02
C GLY A 335 -4.54 10.61 24.79
N ALA A 336 -4.11 10.82 23.54
CA ALA A 336 -3.08 11.80 23.18
C ALA A 336 -3.59 13.23 23.35
N ASP A 337 -2.66 14.21 23.42
CA ASP A 337 -3.01 15.63 23.57
C ASP A 337 -3.53 16.21 22.25
N PHE A 338 -2.92 15.76 21.13
CA PHE A 338 -3.22 16.24 19.79
C PHE A 338 -3.33 15.07 18.83
N SER A 339 -4.08 15.27 17.75
CA SER A 339 -4.25 14.33 16.67
C SER A 339 -4.04 15.00 15.31
N CYS A 340 -3.46 14.28 14.35
CA CYS A 340 -3.51 14.68 12.96
C CYS A 340 -3.87 13.50 12.05
N THR A 341 -4.65 13.79 11.03
CA THR A 341 -5.08 12.83 10.01
C THR A 341 -5.16 13.50 8.65
N SER A 342 -4.96 12.71 7.59
CA SER A 342 -5.19 13.14 6.22
C SER A 342 -6.44 12.48 5.64
N LEU A 343 -6.93 13.02 4.54
CA LEU A 343 -7.98 12.44 3.72
C LEU A 343 -7.40 11.95 2.39
N GLY A 344 -8.03 10.96 1.77
CA GLY A 344 -7.65 10.47 0.44
C GLY A 344 -7.74 11.55 -0.64
N ASN A 345 -7.24 11.23 -1.84
CA ASN A 345 -7.31 12.16 -2.99
C ASN A 345 -8.73 12.49 -3.40
N ASP A 346 -9.70 11.60 -3.18
CA ASP A 346 -11.12 11.79 -3.45
C ASP A 346 -11.93 11.52 -2.18
N PRO A 347 -11.93 12.46 -1.23
CA PRO A 347 -12.60 12.25 0.04
C PRO A 347 -14.10 12.12 -0.17
N VAL A 348 -14.67 11.04 0.34
CA VAL A 348 -16.10 10.80 0.37
C VAL A 348 -16.67 11.19 1.74
N GLY A 349 -17.98 11.42 1.78
CA GLY A 349 -18.70 11.67 3.02
C GLY A 349 -19.09 10.39 3.75
N LEU A 350 -19.85 10.53 4.82
CA LEU A 350 -20.46 9.43 5.57
C LEU A 350 -21.97 9.64 5.68
N SER A 351 -22.74 8.63 5.33
CA SER A 351 -24.18 8.60 5.50
C SER A 351 -24.58 8.40 6.97
N SER A 352 -25.85 8.60 7.27
CA SER A 352 -26.46 8.13 8.51
C SER A 352 -27.69 7.28 8.14
N PRO A 353 -27.76 6.00 8.54
CA PRO A 353 -26.79 5.28 9.38
C PRO A 353 -25.40 5.15 8.74
N VAL A 354 -24.38 5.07 9.57
CA VAL A 354 -23.00 4.76 9.17
C VAL A 354 -22.87 3.27 8.98
N THR A 355 -22.26 2.85 7.87
CA THR A 355 -21.98 1.44 7.57
C THR A 355 -20.47 1.20 7.51
N MET A 356 -20.03 -0.06 7.56
CA MET A 356 -18.62 -0.41 7.33
C MET A 356 -18.17 0.05 5.93
N ARG A 357 -19.02 -0.11 4.90
CA ARG A 357 -18.76 0.38 3.54
C ARG A 357 -18.47 1.88 3.52
N GLY A 358 -19.29 2.66 4.20
CA GLY A 358 -19.08 4.10 4.31
C GLY A 358 -17.77 4.45 5.00
N ILE A 359 -17.40 3.72 6.06
CA ILE A 359 -16.15 3.93 6.78
C ILE A 359 -14.95 3.58 5.90
N THR A 360 -14.93 2.41 5.27
CA THR A 360 -13.83 1.97 4.41
C THR A 360 -13.68 2.85 3.16
N ALA A 361 -14.79 3.34 2.60
CA ALA A 361 -14.77 4.30 1.51
C ALA A 361 -14.20 5.66 1.93
N ALA A 362 -14.48 6.11 3.17
CA ALA A 362 -13.99 7.38 3.68
C ALA A 362 -12.54 7.32 4.18
N TYR A 363 -12.07 6.15 4.60
CA TYR A 363 -10.70 5.91 5.04
C TYR A 363 -10.08 4.74 4.25
N LEU A 364 -9.42 5.07 3.15
CA LEU A 364 -8.93 4.10 2.16
C LEU A 364 -7.61 3.41 2.56
N PHE A 365 -6.95 3.87 3.61
CA PHE A 365 -5.61 3.42 3.98
C PHE A 365 -5.66 2.40 5.12
N ALA A 366 -4.89 1.33 5.01
CA ALA A 366 -4.69 0.36 6.09
C ALA A 366 -3.71 0.88 7.15
N ASN A 367 -3.98 2.06 7.66
CA ASN A 367 -3.12 2.69 8.65
C ASN A 367 -3.48 2.24 10.08
N THR A 368 -2.47 1.96 10.86
CA THR A 368 -2.53 1.86 12.31
C THR A 368 -2.09 3.17 12.98
N LEU A 369 -2.24 3.27 14.28
CA LEU A 369 -1.93 4.49 15.03
C LEU A 369 -0.56 4.44 15.71
N VAL A 370 0.10 5.59 15.72
CA VAL A 370 1.36 5.82 16.44
C VAL A 370 1.22 7.08 17.28
N VAL A 371 1.66 7.03 18.54
CA VAL A 371 1.78 8.22 19.40
C VAL A 371 3.23 8.63 19.47
N LEU A 372 3.50 9.87 19.07
CA LEU A 372 4.82 10.50 19.07
C LEU A 372 4.94 11.52 20.20
N GLU A 373 6.15 11.67 20.76
CA GLU A 373 6.50 12.79 21.61
C GLU A 373 6.95 13.97 20.75
N VAL A 374 6.22 15.07 20.78
CA VAL A 374 6.46 16.25 19.95
C VAL A 374 6.62 17.51 20.79
N THR A 375 7.23 18.55 20.22
CA THR A 375 7.33 19.90 20.80
C THR A 375 6.51 20.90 20.00
N ALA A 376 6.34 22.10 20.51
CA ALA A 376 5.67 23.18 19.80
C ALA A 376 6.35 23.52 18.46
N GLU A 377 7.69 23.44 18.39
CA GLU A 377 8.47 23.69 17.18
C GLU A 377 8.22 22.61 16.13
N ILE A 378 8.11 21.32 16.53
CA ILE A 378 7.78 20.22 15.63
C ILE A 378 6.38 20.39 15.06
N LEU A 379 5.40 20.71 15.92
CA LEU A 379 4.01 20.97 15.48
C LEU A 379 3.94 22.17 14.53
N HIS A 380 4.69 23.24 14.83
CA HIS A 380 4.78 24.40 13.95
C HIS A 380 5.36 24.03 12.58
N SER A 381 6.42 23.23 12.53
CA SER A 381 7.02 22.73 11.29
C SER A 381 6.03 21.90 10.46
N CYS A 382 5.26 21.00 11.10
CA CYS A 382 4.23 20.21 10.46
C CYS A 382 3.11 21.11 9.89
N LEU A 383 2.68 22.13 10.63
CA LEU A 383 1.68 23.08 10.17
C LEU A 383 2.18 23.96 9.02
N GLU A 384 3.48 24.31 8.99
CA GLU A 384 4.09 24.98 7.83
C GLU A 384 4.06 24.09 6.58
N ARG A 385 4.24 22.77 6.73
CA ARG A 385 4.05 21.81 5.63
C ARG A 385 2.59 21.82 5.15
N CYS A 386 1.60 21.86 6.05
CA CYS A 386 0.19 22.02 5.67
C CYS A 386 -0.05 23.36 4.96
N ALA A 387 0.51 24.46 5.46
CA ALA A 387 0.36 25.78 4.84
C ALA A 387 1.01 25.87 3.44
N ALA A 388 2.00 25.03 3.14
CA ALA A 388 2.61 24.90 1.81
C ALA A 388 1.66 24.28 0.76
N TYR A 389 0.56 23.67 1.20
CA TYR A 389 -0.50 23.16 0.31
C TYR A 389 -1.15 24.25 -0.54
N PHE A 390 -1.14 25.48 -0.07
CA PHE A 390 -1.77 26.59 -0.74
C PHE A 390 -0.79 27.41 -1.57
N THR A 391 -1.27 27.89 -2.72
CA THR A 391 -0.67 28.98 -3.47
C THR A 391 -1.69 30.09 -3.70
N LEU A 392 -1.25 31.31 -3.97
CA LEU A 392 -2.14 32.42 -4.36
C LEU A 392 -1.98 32.68 -5.84
N ARG A 393 -3.11 32.58 -6.58
CA ARG A 393 -3.18 33.00 -7.99
C ARG A 393 -4.29 34.03 -8.12
N ASP A 394 -3.97 35.20 -8.66
CA ASP A 394 -4.90 36.33 -8.76
C ASP A 394 -5.57 36.71 -7.42
N GLY A 395 -4.81 36.60 -6.33
CA GLY A 395 -5.31 36.90 -4.98
C GLY A 395 -6.26 35.86 -4.38
N LYS A 396 -6.44 34.71 -5.02
CA LYS A 396 -7.28 33.58 -4.53
C LYS A 396 -6.42 32.38 -4.18
N PRO A 397 -6.78 31.63 -3.14
CA PRO A 397 -6.08 30.40 -2.78
C PRO A 397 -6.39 29.29 -3.78
N GLU A 398 -5.34 28.61 -4.22
CA GLU A 398 -5.36 27.39 -5.04
C GLU A 398 -4.46 26.34 -4.40
N VAL A 399 -4.56 25.10 -4.88
CA VAL A 399 -3.62 24.02 -4.46
C VAL A 399 -2.27 24.23 -5.13
N SER A 400 -1.20 24.14 -4.37
CA SER A 400 0.17 24.24 -4.85
C SER A 400 0.53 23.09 -5.80
N GLU A 401 1.24 23.39 -6.88
CA GLU A 401 1.74 22.38 -7.83
C GLU A 401 2.60 21.30 -7.15
N ALA A 402 3.26 21.62 -6.04
CA ALA A 402 4.04 20.67 -5.25
C ALA A 402 3.21 19.51 -4.64
N PHE A 403 1.88 19.62 -4.67
CA PHE A 403 0.94 18.54 -4.25
C PHE A 403 0.17 17.95 -5.42
N LEU A 404 0.46 18.38 -6.64
CA LEU A 404 -0.23 17.94 -7.86
C LEU A 404 0.72 17.25 -8.85
N LEU A 405 2.03 17.56 -8.80
CA LEU A 405 3.03 17.06 -9.72
C LEU A 405 4.23 16.45 -8.98
N PRO A 406 4.81 15.36 -9.49
CA PRO A 406 4.41 14.59 -10.68
C PRO A 406 3.17 13.73 -10.43
N LYS A 407 2.74 13.57 -9.17
CA LYS A 407 1.59 12.78 -8.72
C LYS A 407 0.68 13.65 -7.86
N ILE A 408 -0.63 13.42 -7.96
CA ILE A 408 -1.62 14.08 -7.09
C ILE A 408 -1.52 13.48 -5.68
N GLU A 409 -1.22 14.33 -4.68
CA GLU A 409 -0.94 13.93 -3.30
C GLU A 409 -1.69 14.79 -2.29
N HIS A 410 -3.00 15.00 -2.48
CA HIS A 410 -3.81 15.73 -1.51
C HIS A 410 -3.78 15.09 -0.12
N TYR A 411 -3.54 13.77 -0.03
CA TYR A 411 -3.36 13.03 1.22
C TYR A 411 -2.10 13.45 2.02
N ASN A 412 -1.28 14.33 1.50
CA ASN A 412 -0.17 14.95 2.22
C ASN A 412 -0.54 16.28 2.88
N TYR A 413 -1.84 16.63 2.94
CA TYR A 413 -2.37 17.69 3.78
C TYR A 413 -3.02 17.07 5.03
N ASP A 414 -2.53 17.44 6.23
CA ASP A 414 -3.06 16.92 7.50
C ASP A 414 -3.99 17.92 8.18
N PHE A 415 -5.07 17.41 8.74
CA PHE A 415 -6.01 18.14 9.59
C PHE A 415 -5.69 17.86 11.06
N TYR A 416 -5.55 18.89 11.87
CA TYR A 416 -5.21 18.77 13.28
C TYR A 416 -6.42 19.01 14.17
N SER A 417 -6.51 18.22 15.26
CA SER A 417 -7.44 18.43 16.40
C SER A 417 -6.67 18.53 17.72
N GLY A 418 -7.27 19.26 18.68
CA GLY A 418 -6.63 19.62 19.95
C GLY A 418 -5.78 20.89 19.88
N LEU A 419 -5.64 21.50 18.70
CA LEU A 419 -4.88 22.73 18.45
C LEU A 419 -5.74 23.77 17.73
N HIS A 420 -5.46 25.04 18.01
CA HIS A 420 -5.92 26.17 17.22
C HIS A 420 -4.78 26.83 16.48
N TYR A 421 -4.91 26.99 15.16
CA TYR A 421 -3.87 27.57 14.32
C TYR A 421 -4.43 28.45 13.20
N THR A 422 -3.62 29.42 12.75
CA THR A 422 -4.00 30.37 11.69
C THR A 422 -2.88 30.44 10.66
N PHE A 423 -3.26 30.38 9.39
CA PHE A 423 -2.35 30.59 8.25
C PHE A 423 -2.51 31.98 7.66
N ASP A 424 -1.41 32.61 7.26
CA ASP A 424 -1.36 33.82 6.44
C ASP A 424 -0.64 33.49 5.12
N LEU A 425 -1.42 33.25 4.05
CA LEU A 425 -0.92 32.84 2.74
C LEU A 425 -0.19 33.94 1.99
N ARG A 426 -0.31 35.20 2.43
CA ARG A 426 0.44 36.35 1.86
C ARG A 426 1.93 36.27 2.23
N ARG A 427 2.28 35.46 3.24
CA ARG A 427 3.66 35.25 3.65
C ARG A 427 4.34 34.15 2.81
N PRO A 428 5.66 34.18 2.74
CA PRO A 428 6.42 33.10 2.09
C PRO A 428 6.11 31.72 2.72
N VAL A 429 6.16 30.66 1.90
CA VAL A 429 6.14 29.28 2.37
C VAL A 429 7.23 29.07 3.43
N GLY A 430 6.89 28.39 4.52
CA GLY A 430 7.76 28.21 5.69
C GLY A 430 7.67 29.32 6.73
N SER A 431 6.77 30.31 6.57
CA SER A 431 6.52 31.40 7.51
C SER A 431 5.04 31.80 7.55
N ARG A 432 4.15 30.87 7.24
CA ARG A 432 2.69 31.09 7.09
C ARG A 432 1.89 30.82 8.35
N VAL A 433 2.42 30.06 9.29
CA VAL A 433 1.79 29.82 10.60
C VAL A 433 1.97 31.07 11.46
N VAL A 434 0.91 31.81 11.66
CA VAL A 434 0.96 33.12 12.40
C VAL A 434 0.37 33.02 13.79
N ALA A 435 -0.35 31.96 14.10
CA ALA A 435 -0.83 31.65 15.45
C ALA A 435 -0.88 30.13 15.64
N LEU A 436 -0.49 29.68 16.83
CA LEU A 436 -0.60 28.31 17.30
C LEU A 436 -0.86 28.34 18.81
N THR A 437 -2.04 27.87 19.20
CA THR A 437 -2.49 27.90 20.59
C THR A 437 -3.23 26.61 20.96
N LEU A 438 -3.40 26.39 22.25
CA LEU A 438 -4.35 25.42 22.77
C LEU A 438 -5.80 25.89 22.53
N PRO A 439 -6.82 24.99 22.64
CA PRO A 439 -8.22 25.35 22.43
C PRO A 439 -8.75 26.45 23.35
N ASP A 440 -8.17 26.65 24.53
CA ASP A 440 -8.50 27.72 25.46
C ASP A 440 -7.86 29.09 25.10
N GLY A 441 -7.07 29.12 24.00
CA GLY A 441 -6.37 30.31 23.52
C GLY A 441 -5.00 30.53 24.16
N SER A 442 -4.58 29.71 25.13
CA SER A 442 -3.25 29.79 25.72
C SER A 442 -2.17 29.35 24.70
N PRO A 443 -0.97 29.97 24.70
CA PRO A 443 0.11 29.56 23.82
C PRO A 443 0.63 28.16 24.19
N LEU A 444 1.06 27.38 23.17
CA LEU A 444 1.82 26.16 23.44
C LEU A 444 3.11 26.54 24.17
N GLY A 445 3.26 26.04 25.41
CA GLY A 445 4.44 26.26 26.22
C GLY A 445 5.64 25.39 25.74
N PRO A 446 6.84 25.67 26.29
CA PRO A 446 8.00 24.81 26.09
C PRO A 446 7.77 23.50 26.87
N GLY A 447 7.26 22.48 26.17
CA GLY A 447 6.92 21.19 26.77
C GLY A 447 6.94 20.10 25.74
N LYS A 448 6.75 18.88 26.24
CA LYS A 448 6.55 17.68 25.43
C LYS A 448 5.06 17.36 25.41
N TYR A 449 4.57 17.05 24.25
CA TYR A 449 3.18 16.74 23.99
C TYR A 449 3.07 15.38 23.29
N ARG A 450 1.92 14.76 23.39
CA ARG A 450 1.61 13.49 22.75
C ARG A 450 0.77 13.76 21.49
N LEU A 451 1.34 13.48 20.32
CA LEU A 451 0.65 13.56 19.03
C LEU A 451 0.31 12.16 18.55
N VAL A 452 -0.95 11.85 18.32
CA VAL A 452 -1.35 10.64 17.59
C VAL A 452 -1.49 10.93 16.11
N THR A 453 -0.97 10.00 15.30
CA THR A 453 -1.05 10.04 13.83
C THR A 453 -0.98 8.62 13.25
N SER A 454 -1.09 8.48 11.93
CA SER A 454 -0.92 7.19 11.28
C SER A 454 0.53 6.70 11.30
N ASN A 455 0.73 5.38 11.26
CA ASN A 455 2.05 4.76 11.08
C ASN A 455 2.78 5.36 9.86
N TYR A 456 2.08 5.56 8.73
CA TYR A 456 2.61 6.22 7.54
C TYR A 456 3.16 7.62 7.82
N ARG A 457 2.37 8.49 8.49
CA ARG A 457 2.79 9.86 8.80
C ARG A 457 3.92 9.91 9.82
N ALA A 458 3.93 8.99 10.77
CA ALA A 458 4.98 8.91 11.80
C ALA A 458 6.38 8.66 11.23
N THR A 459 6.51 8.10 10.02
CA THR A 459 7.80 7.93 9.32
C THR A 459 8.35 9.22 8.72
N GLY A 460 7.58 10.32 8.74
CA GLY A 460 7.94 11.61 8.13
C GLY A 460 7.57 11.73 6.66
N THR A 461 6.92 10.72 6.09
CA THR A 461 6.54 10.70 4.67
C THR A 461 5.59 11.86 4.32
N GLY A 462 5.65 12.33 3.08
CA GLY A 462 4.84 13.44 2.58
C GLY A 462 5.39 14.82 2.98
N GLY A 463 6.67 14.90 3.35
CA GLY A 463 7.35 16.16 3.73
C GLY A 463 7.19 16.56 5.19
N TYR A 464 6.88 15.59 6.06
CA TYR A 464 6.79 15.77 7.52
C TYR A 464 8.06 15.30 8.24
N ASP A 465 9.23 15.58 7.70
CA ASP A 465 10.54 15.11 8.17
C ASP A 465 10.78 15.32 9.67
N ALA A 466 10.16 16.36 10.24
CA ALA A 466 10.26 16.64 11.67
C ALA A 466 9.69 15.49 12.53
N LEU A 467 8.69 14.74 12.05
CA LEU A 467 8.10 13.62 12.78
C LEU A 467 8.99 12.38 12.79
N ARG A 468 9.81 12.17 11.75
CA ARG A 468 10.69 11.00 11.60
C ARG A 468 11.63 10.79 12.80
N ARG A 469 12.03 11.88 13.46
CA ARG A 469 12.99 11.86 14.56
C ARG A 469 12.33 11.92 15.94
N CYS A 470 11.01 11.97 15.99
CA CYS A 470 10.27 12.03 17.25
C CYS A 470 10.31 10.68 17.97
N PRO A 471 10.50 10.68 19.31
CA PRO A 471 10.35 9.45 20.09
C PRO A 471 8.95 8.86 19.92
N VAL A 472 8.89 7.56 19.63
CA VAL A 472 7.63 6.81 19.58
C VAL A 472 7.28 6.38 21.00
N LEU A 473 6.13 6.82 21.49
CA LEU A 473 5.63 6.48 22.82
C LEU A 473 4.74 5.24 22.82
N TRP A 474 4.02 5.01 21.71
CA TRP A 474 3.11 3.88 21.57
C TRP A 474 2.80 3.59 20.10
N ARG A 475 2.55 2.31 19.79
CA ARG A 475 2.07 1.83 18.49
C ARG A 475 0.84 0.95 18.69
N GLY A 476 -0.21 1.19 17.91
CA GLY A 476 -1.41 0.37 17.86
C GLY A 476 -1.31 -0.73 16.81
N GLY A 477 -2.13 -1.80 16.99
CA GLY A 477 -2.25 -2.90 16.05
C GLY A 477 -3.56 -2.91 15.26
N THR A 478 -4.52 -2.08 15.66
CA THR A 478 -5.85 -2.03 15.03
C THR A 478 -5.87 -0.96 13.96
N GLU A 479 -6.43 -1.28 12.81
CA GLU A 479 -6.56 -0.35 11.70
C GLU A 479 -7.63 0.71 11.94
N MET A 480 -7.49 1.86 11.30
CA MET A 480 -8.39 3.00 11.46
C MET A 480 -9.85 2.72 11.11
N PRO A 481 -10.21 1.92 10.08
CA PRO A 481 -11.60 1.58 9.83
C PRO A 481 -12.27 0.88 11.02
N ASP A 482 -11.60 -0.07 11.66
CA ASP A 482 -12.13 -0.81 12.81
C ASP A 482 -12.26 0.05 14.05
N LEU A 483 -11.23 0.89 14.32
CA LEU A 483 -11.29 1.89 15.38
C LEU A 483 -12.46 2.85 15.18
N THR A 484 -12.70 3.26 13.92
CA THR A 484 -13.81 4.15 13.55
C THR A 484 -15.15 3.46 13.79
N ALA A 485 -15.29 2.21 13.35
CA ALA A 485 -16.51 1.42 13.58
C ALA A 485 -16.80 1.25 15.08
N ALA A 486 -15.78 0.90 15.86
CA ALA A 486 -15.90 0.76 17.32
C ALA A 486 -16.27 2.08 18.00
N TYR A 487 -15.67 3.20 17.58
CA TYR A 487 -15.98 4.52 18.08
C TYR A 487 -17.43 4.91 17.76
N VAL A 488 -17.87 4.75 16.50
CA VAL A 488 -19.23 5.06 16.07
C VAL A 488 -20.25 4.24 16.86
N ARG A 489 -20.03 2.94 17.09
CA ARG A 489 -20.92 2.08 17.92
C ARG A 489 -21.08 2.61 19.34
N ARG A 490 -19.99 3.08 19.96
CA ARG A 490 -19.98 3.54 21.36
C ARG A 490 -20.64 4.91 21.54
N HIS A 491 -20.53 5.78 20.56
CA HIS A 491 -20.93 7.18 20.68
C HIS A 491 -22.21 7.54 19.89
N SER A 492 -22.86 6.56 19.28
CA SER A 492 -24.07 6.76 18.48
C SER A 492 -25.32 7.06 19.32
N PRO A 493 -26.17 8.04 18.95
CA PRO A 493 -25.96 9.00 17.86
C PRO A 493 -24.98 10.12 18.27
N MET A 494 -24.24 10.67 17.27
CA MET A 494 -23.23 11.69 17.56
C MET A 494 -23.28 12.84 16.55
N SER A 495 -22.88 14.03 17.01
CA SER A 495 -22.64 15.21 16.20
C SER A 495 -21.13 15.41 16.00
N ILE A 496 -20.73 15.73 14.76
CA ILE A 496 -19.33 15.94 14.39
C ILE A 496 -19.14 17.40 13.96
N GLY A 497 -18.25 18.11 14.66
CA GLY A 497 -17.79 19.43 14.29
C GLY A 497 -16.80 19.40 13.12
N ARG A 498 -16.06 20.49 12.93
CA ARG A 498 -14.96 20.60 11.95
C ARG A 498 -13.63 20.75 12.66
N CYS A 499 -12.58 20.07 12.15
CA CYS A 499 -11.18 20.34 12.51
C CYS A 499 -10.45 21.00 11.33
N GLY A 500 -9.45 21.79 11.65
CA GLY A 500 -8.63 22.49 10.65
C GLY A 500 -8.20 23.87 11.13
N PRO A 501 -7.69 24.73 10.24
CA PRO A 501 -7.30 26.10 10.63
C PRO A 501 -8.50 26.90 11.13
N GLN A 502 -8.29 27.61 12.24
CA GLN A 502 -9.31 28.57 12.72
C GLN A 502 -9.52 29.68 11.71
N ARG A 503 -8.45 30.04 11.00
CA ARG A 503 -8.45 31.12 10.04
C ARG A 503 -7.37 30.93 9.00
N VAL A 504 -7.71 31.18 7.74
CA VAL A 504 -6.75 31.34 6.64
C VAL A 504 -6.89 32.75 6.10
N LEU A 505 -5.78 33.48 6.06
CA LEU A 505 -5.72 34.87 5.56
C LEU A 505 -5.07 34.87 4.18
N TRP A 506 -5.71 35.55 3.20
CA TRP A 506 -5.21 35.71 1.84
C TRP A 506 -5.59 37.03 1.22
#